data_e9eb3fa237f61ba24214ff8ca64ec61c
#
_entry.id   e9eb3fa237f61ba24214ff8ca64ec61c
#
_cell.length_a   1.000
_cell.length_b   1.000
_cell.length_c   1.000
_cell.angle_alpha   90.00
_cell.angle_beta   90.00
_cell.angle_gamma   90.00
#
_symmetry.space_group_name_H-M   'P 1'
#
loop_
_entity.id
_entity.type
_entity.pdbx_description
1 polymer ?
#
loop_
_entity_poly.entity_id
_entity_poly.type
_entity_poly.pdbx_seq_one_letter_code
_entity_poly.pdbx_strand_id
1 'polypeptide(L)'
;MKFTLQHTDSQSKARAGLIETDHGPIQTPIFMPVGTAAAMKGIFHRDLRDDAKAQIILANTYHLYLRPGMDIIEQAGGVHRFSTWDGPMLTDSGGFQVFSLSGCRKLKEEGCHFRSHIDGSKHLFTPESVIDTERTIGADIMMAFDECPPGDAPYDYAAKSLALTERWLERCFNRFEQTQPKYGHSQSLFPIVQGCAYPELRARAAENVQQYNADGYAIGGLAVGEPTEVMYAMIEVVNAVLPTDKPRYLMGVGTPINILEGIDRGVDMFDCVMPTRNGRNAQIFTSEGTINLRNKKWENDFSPLDENGVSFVDRLYTKAYVHHLVTCKEMLAAQIASLHNIAFYLWLVGEARRHILAGDWSAWKTEMVQKLGRRL
;
A
#
# COMPACT_ATOMS: atom_id res chain seq x y z
N MET A 1 12.46 -0.10 -14.52
CA MET A 1 12.41 -1.00 -13.34
C MET A 1 12.61 -2.43 -13.79
N LYS A 2 13.18 -3.32 -12.96
CA LYS A 2 13.35 -4.76 -13.29
C LYS A 2 12.86 -5.59 -12.12
N PHE A 3 12.08 -6.65 -12.39
CA PHE A 3 11.70 -7.66 -11.40
C PHE A 3 12.39 -8.98 -11.71
N THR A 4 12.92 -9.63 -10.68
CA THR A 4 13.52 -10.96 -10.76
C THR A 4 12.82 -11.87 -9.75
N LEU A 5 12.04 -12.84 -10.24
CA LEU A 5 11.48 -13.90 -9.42
C LEU A 5 12.61 -14.83 -8.96
N GLN A 6 12.79 -15.00 -7.65
CA GLN A 6 13.88 -15.78 -7.06
C GLN A 6 13.43 -17.17 -6.61
N HIS A 7 12.22 -17.27 -6.07
CA HIS A 7 11.66 -18.53 -5.58
C HIS A 7 10.13 -18.51 -5.59
N THR A 8 9.52 -19.67 -5.81
CA THR A 8 8.08 -19.91 -5.62
C THR A 8 7.91 -21.11 -4.70
N ASP A 9 7.05 -21.00 -3.69
CA ASP A 9 6.73 -22.08 -2.79
C ASP A 9 6.09 -23.26 -3.53
N SER A 10 6.43 -24.48 -3.13
CA SER A 10 5.97 -25.70 -3.79
C SER A 10 4.53 -26.11 -3.43
N GLN A 11 3.99 -25.58 -2.32
CA GLN A 11 2.67 -25.95 -1.79
C GLN A 11 1.63 -24.86 -1.93
N SER A 12 2.05 -23.63 -2.30
CA SER A 12 1.18 -22.48 -2.48
C SER A 12 1.60 -21.63 -3.69
N LYS A 13 1.02 -20.45 -3.83
CA LYS A 13 1.44 -19.45 -4.84
C LYS A 13 2.38 -18.39 -4.24
N ALA A 14 2.80 -18.55 -2.99
CA ALA A 14 3.73 -17.63 -2.33
C ALA A 14 5.06 -17.59 -3.06
N ARG A 15 5.58 -16.37 -3.25
CA ARG A 15 6.80 -16.17 -4.02
C ARG A 15 7.70 -15.09 -3.45
N ALA A 16 9.00 -15.24 -3.63
CA ALA A 16 10.01 -14.26 -3.27
C ALA A 16 10.69 -13.73 -4.52
N GLY A 17 10.84 -12.42 -4.61
CA GLY A 17 11.46 -11.74 -5.74
C GLY A 17 12.31 -10.53 -5.32
N LEU A 18 12.86 -9.87 -6.31
CA LEU A 18 13.62 -8.63 -6.18
C LEU A 18 13.16 -7.64 -7.25
N ILE A 19 12.76 -6.45 -6.83
CA ILE A 19 12.51 -5.31 -7.70
C ILE A 19 13.74 -4.39 -7.62
N GLU A 20 14.26 -3.97 -8.75
CA GLU A 20 15.36 -3.02 -8.85
C GLU A 20 14.84 -1.69 -9.39
N THR A 21 15.02 -0.61 -8.61
CA THR A 21 14.74 0.78 -8.99
C THR A 21 16.01 1.62 -8.93
N ASP A 22 15.94 2.84 -9.45
CA ASP A 22 17.10 3.76 -9.42
C ASP A 22 17.40 4.26 -7.99
N HIS A 23 16.43 4.21 -7.07
CA HIS A 23 16.61 4.55 -5.65
C HIS A 23 16.91 3.33 -4.76
N GLY A 24 17.04 2.13 -5.33
CA GLY A 24 17.48 0.94 -4.62
C GLY A 24 16.60 -0.29 -4.83
N PRO A 25 17.03 -1.44 -4.27
CA PRO A 25 16.32 -2.70 -4.40
C PRO A 25 15.16 -2.83 -3.41
N ILE A 26 14.12 -3.57 -3.81
CA ILE A 26 12.98 -3.92 -2.97
C ILE A 26 12.82 -5.44 -2.98
N GLN A 27 12.97 -6.06 -1.83
CA GLN A 27 12.78 -7.50 -1.64
C GLN A 27 11.30 -7.80 -1.44
N THR A 28 10.71 -8.65 -2.26
CA THR A 28 9.31 -9.05 -2.11
C THR A 28 9.19 -10.44 -1.45
N PRO A 29 8.10 -10.73 -0.71
CA PRO A 29 6.96 -9.84 -0.40
C PRO A 29 7.38 -8.61 0.40
N ILE A 30 6.69 -7.47 0.17
CA ILE A 30 6.99 -6.20 0.85
C ILE A 30 5.72 -5.48 1.30
N PHE A 31 5.79 -4.84 2.45
CA PHE A 31 4.79 -3.87 2.91
C PHE A 31 5.33 -2.45 2.71
N MET A 32 4.51 -1.58 2.13
CA MET A 32 4.83 -0.18 1.90
C MET A 32 4.14 0.70 2.95
N PRO A 33 4.88 1.27 3.92
CA PRO A 33 4.31 2.23 4.85
C PRO A 33 3.71 3.43 4.13
N VAL A 34 2.49 3.83 4.54
CA VAL A 34 1.76 4.93 3.88
C VAL A 34 2.12 6.26 4.49
N GLY A 35 2.79 7.09 3.71
CA GLY A 35 3.12 8.48 3.97
C GLY A 35 2.25 9.42 3.14
N THR A 36 1.00 9.61 3.51
CA THR A 36 -0.03 10.34 2.74
C THR A 36 0.47 11.66 2.12
N ALA A 37 1.22 12.46 2.87
CA ALA A 37 1.81 13.72 2.41
C ALA A 37 3.35 13.63 2.32
N ALA A 38 3.85 12.51 1.79
CA ALA A 38 5.26 12.15 1.78
C ALA A 38 5.89 12.09 3.19
N ALA A 39 5.08 11.81 4.23
CA ALA A 39 5.53 11.69 5.61
C ALA A 39 4.68 10.67 6.39
N MET A 40 5.33 9.80 7.15
CA MET A 40 4.64 8.93 8.12
C MET A 40 4.19 9.76 9.31
N LYS A 41 2.95 9.54 9.75
CA LYS A 41 2.38 10.32 10.87
C LYS A 41 3.13 10.02 12.18
N GLY A 42 3.93 11.00 12.64
CA GLY A 42 4.66 10.93 13.89
C GLY A 42 5.95 10.09 13.87
N ILE A 43 6.46 9.72 12.69
CA ILE A 43 7.68 8.93 12.55
C ILE A 43 8.66 9.69 11.64
N PHE A 44 9.90 9.82 12.08
CA PHE A 44 10.97 10.35 11.24
C PHE A 44 11.37 9.36 10.16
N HIS A 45 11.73 9.85 8.97
CA HIS A 45 12.25 9.01 7.88
C HIS A 45 13.51 8.25 8.28
N ARG A 46 14.35 8.84 9.14
CA ARG A 46 15.52 8.16 9.73
C ARG A 46 15.09 6.87 10.46
N ASP A 47 14.10 6.96 11.35
CA ASP A 47 13.66 5.81 12.15
C ASP A 47 12.95 4.77 11.26
N LEU A 48 12.23 5.24 10.23
CA LEU A 48 11.61 4.37 9.23
C LEU A 48 12.66 3.57 8.44
N ARG A 49 13.77 4.21 8.03
CA ARG A 49 14.86 3.59 7.30
C ARG A 49 15.77 2.76 8.21
N ASP A 50 16.25 3.36 9.31
CA ASP A 50 17.35 2.80 10.10
C ASP A 50 16.89 1.81 11.16
N ASP A 51 15.65 1.93 11.67
CA ASP A 51 15.07 1.04 12.68
C ASP A 51 14.05 0.07 12.06
N ALA A 52 12.98 0.57 11.47
CA ALA A 52 11.94 -0.27 10.87
C ALA A 52 12.38 -0.96 9.57
N LYS A 53 13.48 -0.51 8.93
CA LYS A 53 14.06 -1.10 7.70
C LYS A 53 13.10 -1.05 6.50
N ALA A 54 12.31 0.01 6.37
CA ALA A 54 11.47 0.20 5.20
C ALA A 54 12.32 0.35 3.94
N GLN A 55 12.03 -0.44 2.91
CA GLN A 55 12.73 -0.42 1.63
C GLN A 55 12.03 0.48 0.61
N ILE A 56 10.74 0.69 0.76
CA ILE A 56 9.88 1.53 -0.09
C ILE A 56 8.79 2.14 0.78
N ILE A 57 8.35 3.34 0.43
CA ILE A 57 7.18 4.01 1.03
C ILE A 57 6.17 4.38 -0.04
N LEU A 58 4.91 4.63 0.38
CA LEU A 58 3.85 5.09 -0.50
C LEU A 58 3.42 6.50 -0.12
N ALA A 59 3.28 7.38 -1.11
CA ALA A 59 2.66 8.70 -0.96
C ALA A 59 1.40 8.82 -1.83
N ASN A 60 0.52 9.78 -1.51
CA ASN A 60 -0.74 9.94 -2.23
C ASN A 60 -0.71 11.16 -3.16
N THR A 61 -0.88 10.93 -4.44
CA THR A 61 -0.89 11.95 -5.49
C THR A 61 -1.93 13.04 -5.24
N TYR A 62 -3.17 12.68 -4.88
CA TYR A 62 -4.22 13.64 -4.56
C TYR A 62 -3.81 14.62 -3.45
N HIS A 63 -3.22 14.13 -2.38
CA HIS A 63 -2.81 14.98 -1.26
C HIS A 63 -1.66 15.90 -1.62
N LEU A 64 -0.64 15.39 -2.30
CA LEU A 64 0.51 16.17 -2.76
C LEU A 64 0.12 17.22 -3.81
N TYR A 65 -0.83 16.89 -4.70
CA TYR A 65 -1.38 17.81 -5.68
C TYR A 65 -2.08 19.01 -5.02
N LEU A 66 -2.91 18.76 -4.00
CA LEU A 66 -3.61 19.84 -3.30
C LEU A 66 -2.70 20.62 -2.35
N ARG A 67 -1.75 19.94 -1.70
CA ARG A 67 -0.82 20.55 -0.75
C ARG A 67 0.45 19.69 -0.59
N PRO A 68 1.65 20.20 -0.89
CA PRO A 68 1.96 21.64 -1.10
C PRO A 68 1.60 22.19 -2.48
N GLY A 69 1.24 21.35 -3.44
CA GLY A 69 1.03 21.71 -4.83
C GLY A 69 2.24 21.41 -5.71
N MET A 70 2.01 21.28 -7.01
CA MET A 70 3.02 20.80 -7.94
C MET A 70 4.19 21.76 -8.15
N ASP A 71 3.93 23.07 -8.14
CA ASP A 71 4.98 24.09 -8.29
C ASP A 71 6.05 23.98 -7.19
N ILE A 72 5.64 23.72 -5.95
CA ILE A 72 6.56 23.60 -4.82
C ILE A 72 7.36 22.29 -4.92
N ILE A 73 6.71 21.18 -5.29
CA ILE A 73 7.40 19.90 -5.46
C ILE A 73 8.41 19.97 -6.62
N GLU A 74 8.05 20.61 -7.72
CA GLU A 74 8.96 20.79 -8.86
C GLU A 74 10.16 21.67 -8.51
N GLN A 75 9.94 22.80 -7.81
CA GLN A 75 11.02 23.65 -7.32
C GLN A 75 11.95 22.94 -6.33
N ALA A 76 11.43 22.01 -5.54
CA ALA A 76 12.22 21.18 -4.63
C ALA A 76 13.06 20.11 -5.36
N GLY A 77 12.78 19.83 -6.63
CA GLY A 77 13.44 18.78 -7.41
C GLY A 77 12.82 17.40 -7.19
N GLY A 78 11.49 17.33 -7.02
CA GLY A 78 10.71 16.11 -6.84
C GLY A 78 10.49 15.71 -5.38
N VAL A 79 9.63 14.72 -5.18
CA VAL A 79 9.18 14.27 -3.85
C VAL A 79 10.30 13.72 -2.99
N HIS A 80 11.27 13.04 -3.57
CA HIS A 80 12.43 12.49 -2.84
C HIS A 80 13.22 13.60 -2.15
N ARG A 81 13.58 14.66 -2.88
CA ARG A 81 14.29 15.82 -2.32
C ARG A 81 13.41 16.63 -1.38
N PHE A 82 12.13 16.80 -1.71
CA PHE A 82 11.17 17.51 -0.88
C PHE A 82 11.00 16.87 0.50
N SER A 83 10.88 15.55 0.54
CA SER A 83 10.65 14.79 1.79
C SER A 83 11.93 14.28 2.46
N THR A 84 13.09 14.40 1.81
CA THR A 84 14.37 13.81 2.25
C THR A 84 14.32 12.28 2.42
N TRP A 85 13.49 11.62 1.61
CA TRP A 85 13.48 10.16 1.49
C TRP A 85 14.31 9.73 0.29
N ASP A 86 15.37 8.97 0.54
CA ASP A 86 16.35 8.54 -0.45
C ASP A 86 16.13 7.11 -1.01
N GLY A 87 15.13 6.39 -0.48
CA GLY A 87 14.75 5.07 -0.96
C GLY A 87 13.64 5.10 -2.03
N PRO A 88 13.25 3.95 -2.58
CA PRO A 88 12.13 3.82 -3.51
C PRO A 88 10.82 4.40 -2.97
N MET A 89 10.00 4.94 -3.88
CA MET A 89 8.68 5.49 -3.55
C MET A 89 7.67 5.08 -4.62
N LEU A 90 6.46 4.74 -4.16
CA LEU A 90 5.29 4.57 -5.01
C LEU A 90 4.29 5.70 -4.75
N THR A 91 3.65 6.22 -5.81
CA THR A 91 2.49 7.12 -5.68
C THR A 91 1.25 6.47 -6.26
N ASP A 92 0.13 6.57 -5.51
CA ASP A 92 -1.17 6.17 -6.05
C ASP A 92 -1.66 7.17 -7.11
N SER A 93 -2.72 6.80 -7.85
CA SER A 93 -3.30 7.66 -8.91
C SER A 93 -4.10 8.85 -8.37
N GLY A 94 -4.44 8.85 -7.08
CA GLY A 94 -5.39 9.79 -6.48
C GLY A 94 -6.87 9.46 -6.73
N GLY A 95 -7.19 8.46 -7.55
CA GLY A 95 -8.55 8.07 -7.90
C GLY A 95 -9.42 7.72 -6.69
N PHE A 96 -8.91 6.89 -5.79
CA PHE A 96 -9.63 6.51 -4.57
C PHE A 96 -9.89 7.69 -3.64
N GLN A 97 -8.94 8.63 -3.46
CA GLN A 97 -9.10 9.80 -2.61
C GLN A 97 -10.12 10.79 -3.19
N VAL A 98 -10.13 10.99 -4.50
CA VAL A 98 -11.18 11.75 -5.18
C VAL A 98 -12.53 11.10 -4.94
N PHE A 99 -12.60 9.76 -4.91
CA PHE A 99 -13.82 9.03 -4.58
C PHE A 99 -14.25 9.21 -3.13
N SER A 100 -13.34 9.00 -2.18
CA SER A 100 -13.68 8.87 -0.76
C SER A 100 -13.76 10.21 -0.01
N LEU A 101 -13.02 11.24 -0.45
CA LEU A 101 -12.86 12.51 0.28
C LEU A 101 -13.65 13.68 -0.35
N SER A 102 -13.95 13.62 -1.66
CA SER A 102 -14.71 14.69 -2.28
C SER A 102 -16.21 14.40 -2.18
N GLY A 103 -16.92 15.14 -1.34
CA GLY A 103 -18.39 15.02 -1.20
C GLY A 103 -19.18 15.37 -2.47
N CYS A 104 -18.55 15.92 -3.51
CA CYS A 104 -19.13 16.24 -4.81
C CYS A 104 -18.13 15.91 -5.92
N ARG A 105 -18.31 14.78 -6.57
CA ARG A 105 -17.58 14.40 -7.77
C ARG A 105 -18.53 14.20 -8.96
N LYS A 106 -18.03 14.46 -10.15
CA LYS A 106 -18.71 14.11 -11.40
C LYS A 106 -17.73 13.34 -12.29
N LEU A 107 -18.02 12.07 -12.50
CA LEU A 107 -17.30 11.24 -13.46
C LEU A 107 -17.83 11.52 -14.86
N LYS A 108 -16.93 11.71 -15.79
CA LYS A 108 -17.19 11.82 -17.22
C LYS A 108 -16.12 11.08 -17.99
N GLU A 109 -16.33 10.91 -19.28
CA GLU A 109 -15.34 10.31 -20.17
C GLU A 109 -13.99 11.07 -20.15
N GLU A 110 -14.03 12.38 -20.03
CA GLU A 110 -12.83 13.22 -19.97
C GLU A 110 -12.00 13.02 -18.71
N GLY A 111 -12.64 12.69 -17.56
CA GLY A 111 -11.99 12.56 -16.26
C GLY A 111 -12.96 12.79 -15.11
N CYS A 112 -12.41 13.05 -13.93
CA CYS A 112 -13.15 13.27 -12.70
C CYS A 112 -13.08 14.73 -12.24
N HIS A 113 -14.23 15.41 -12.22
CA HIS A 113 -14.37 16.72 -11.59
C HIS A 113 -14.63 16.55 -10.11
N PHE A 114 -13.90 17.27 -9.27
CA PHE A 114 -14.06 17.19 -7.81
C PHE A 114 -13.84 18.53 -7.13
N ARG A 115 -14.19 18.60 -5.86
CA ARG A 115 -13.88 19.73 -4.98
C ARG A 115 -12.83 19.33 -3.96
N SER A 116 -11.85 20.19 -3.79
CA SER A 116 -10.85 20.04 -2.72
C SER A 116 -11.54 19.98 -1.34
N HIS A 117 -11.17 18.99 -0.53
CA HIS A 117 -11.64 18.88 0.86
C HIS A 117 -10.98 19.92 1.79
N ILE A 118 -9.96 20.63 1.31
CA ILE A 118 -9.21 21.62 2.09
C ILE A 118 -9.90 22.98 2.04
N ASP A 119 -10.29 23.45 0.83
CA ASP A 119 -10.76 24.82 0.57
C ASP A 119 -11.98 24.88 -0.34
N GLY A 120 -12.49 23.74 -0.83
CA GLY A 120 -13.63 23.66 -1.72
C GLY A 120 -13.37 24.10 -3.18
N SER A 121 -12.13 24.39 -3.55
CA SER A 121 -11.75 24.71 -4.93
C SER A 121 -12.10 23.58 -5.90
N LYS A 122 -12.39 23.94 -7.16
CA LYS A 122 -12.78 22.98 -8.19
C LYS A 122 -11.55 22.51 -8.96
N HIS A 123 -11.45 21.22 -9.16
CA HIS A 123 -10.36 20.55 -9.87
C HIS A 123 -10.92 19.55 -10.88
N LEU A 124 -10.09 19.22 -11.86
CA LEU A 124 -10.32 18.17 -12.84
C LEU A 124 -9.08 17.29 -12.92
N PHE A 125 -9.25 16.01 -12.63
CA PHE A 125 -8.26 14.99 -12.96
C PHE A 125 -8.68 14.28 -14.24
N THR A 126 -7.83 14.36 -15.26
CA THR A 126 -7.91 13.51 -16.44
C THR A 126 -6.77 12.49 -16.38
N PRO A 127 -6.85 11.37 -17.12
CA PRO A 127 -5.72 10.43 -17.20
C PRO A 127 -4.40 11.13 -17.52
N GLU A 128 -4.39 12.07 -18.46
CA GLU A 128 -3.20 12.82 -18.88
C GLU A 128 -2.69 13.73 -17.75
N SER A 129 -3.58 14.47 -17.09
CA SER A 129 -3.18 15.39 -16.03
C SER A 129 -2.66 14.66 -14.78
N VAL A 130 -3.15 13.45 -14.50
CA VAL A 130 -2.63 12.61 -13.42
C VAL A 130 -1.22 12.14 -13.75
N ILE A 131 -0.96 11.65 -14.97
CA ILE A 131 0.39 11.28 -15.40
C ILE A 131 1.35 12.48 -15.31
N ASP A 132 0.94 13.67 -15.77
CA ASP A 132 1.76 14.89 -15.66
C ASP A 132 2.05 15.26 -14.19
N THR A 133 1.06 15.09 -13.32
CA THR A 133 1.20 15.30 -11.87
C THR A 133 2.21 14.31 -11.26
N GLU A 134 2.10 13.03 -11.57
CA GLU A 134 3.01 12.00 -11.07
C GLU A 134 4.44 12.13 -11.66
N ARG A 135 4.58 12.60 -12.91
CA ARG A 135 5.89 13.01 -13.46
C ARG A 135 6.51 14.16 -12.66
N THR A 136 5.69 15.09 -12.20
CA THR A 136 6.15 16.21 -11.36
C THR A 136 6.44 15.77 -9.92
N ILE A 137 5.69 14.85 -9.38
CA ILE A 137 6.00 14.23 -8.07
C ILE A 137 7.33 13.47 -8.17
N GLY A 138 7.53 12.63 -9.17
CA GLY A 138 8.78 11.94 -9.42
C GLY A 138 9.01 10.72 -8.53
N ALA A 139 7.97 9.94 -8.21
CA ALA A 139 8.11 8.63 -7.55
C ALA A 139 8.66 7.58 -8.54
N ASP A 140 9.24 6.48 -8.04
CA ASP A 140 9.76 5.39 -8.89
C ASP A 140 8.64 4.60 -9.56
N ILE A 141 7.53 4.38 -8.84
CA ILE A 141 6.36 3.66 -9.32
C ILE A 141 5.15 4.60 -9.27
N MET A 142 4.50 4.74 -10.41
CA MET A 142 3.29 5.53 -10.63
C MET A 142 2.10 4.61 -10.85
N MET A 143 0.92 4.96 -10.36
CA MET A 143 -0.31 4.19 -10.62
C MET A 143 -1.15 4.84 -11.70
N ALA A 144 -1.66 4.06 -12.66
CA ALA A 144 -2.58 4.57 -13.67
C ALA A 144 -3.89 5.08 -13.04
N PHE A 145 -4.45 6.17 -13.60
CA PHE A 145 -5.70 6.74 -13.11
C PHE A 145 -6.88 5.80 -13.40
N ASP A 146 -7.68 5.52 -12.37
CA ASP A 146 -8.77 4.55 -12.41
C ASP A 146 -10.02 5.06 -11.71
N GLU A 147 -11.16 4.43 -11.96
CA GLU A 147 -12.33 4.53 -11.11
C GLU A 147 -12.39 3.34 -10.15
N CYS A 148 -12.43 3.61 -8.84
CA CYS A 148 -12.66 2.62 -7.81
C CYS A 148 -14.12 2.69 -7.34
N PRO A 149 -15.04 1.84 -7.85
CA PRO A 149 -16.42 1.79 -7.38
C PRO A 149 -16.53 1.14 -5.99
N PRO A 150 -17.66 1.31 -5.26
CA PRO A 150 -17.94 0.55 -4.05
C PRO A 150 -17.89 -0.97 -4.31
N GLY A 151 -17.44 -1.76 -3.31
CA GLY A 151 -17.30 -3.21 -3.45
C GLY A 151 -18.62 -3.95 -3.70
N ASP A 152 -19.74 -3.38 -3.24
CA ASP A 152 -21.11 -3.86 -3.39
C ASP A 152 -21.84 -3.25 -4.61
N ALA A 153 -21.12 -2.57 -5.50
CA ALA A 153 -21.73 -1.95 -6.70
C ALA A 153 -22.44 -3.00 -7.57
N PRO A 154 -23.65 -2.68 -8.10
CA PRO A 154 -24.36 -3.58 -9.01
C PRO A 154 -23.51 -3.90 -10.25
N TYR A 155 -23.70 -5.10 -10.81
CA TYR A 155 -22.93 -5.60 -11.96
C TYR A 155 -22.88 -4.60 -13.13
N ASP A 156 -24.01 -4.04 -13.52
CA ASP A 156 -24.08 -3.09 -14.64
C ASP A 156 -23.26 -1.82 -14.41
N TYR A 157 -23.20 -1.36 -13.15
CA TYR A 157 -22.34 -0.23 -12.78
C TYR A 157 -20.87 -0.65 -12.78
N ALA A 158 -20.54 -1.78 -12.18
CA ALA A 158 -19.19 -2.32 -12.14
C ALA A 158 -18.62 -2.53 -13.57
N ALA A 159 -19.43 -3.08 -14.49
CA ALA A 159 -19.03 -3.28 -15.88
C ALA A 159 -18.82 -1.95 -16.65
N LYS A 160 -19.66 -0.94 -16.40
CA LYS A 160 -19.49 0.42 -16.98
C LYS A 160 -18.26 1.12 -16.42
N SER A 161 -18.03 1.03 -15.12
CA SER A 161 -16.86 1.55 -14.44
C SER A 161 -15.57 0.93 -14.96
N LEU A 162 -15.55 -0.40 -15.09
CA LEU A 162 -14.42 -1.10 -15.69
C LEU A 162 -14.14 -0.63 -17.12
N ALA A 163 -15.16 -0.52 -17.95
CA ALA A 163 -14.99 -0.05 -19.32
C ALA A 163 -14.48 1.40 -19.40
N LEU A 164 -14.84 2.26 -18.45
CA LEU A 164 -14.28 3.61 -18.33
C LEU A 164 -12.80 3.55 -17.91
N THR A 165 -12.48 2.76 -16.90
CA THR A 165 -11.10 2.57 -16.43
C THR A 165 -10.20 2.02 -17.53
N GLU A 166 -10.67 1.09 -18.36
CA GLU A 166 -9.94 0.56 -19.52
C GLU A 166 -9.59 1.67 -20.53
N ARG A 167 -10.53 2.56 -20.86
CA ARG A 167 -10.27 3.71 -21.77
C ARG A 167 -9.34 4.75 -21.14
N TRP A 168 -9.47 4.99 -19.84
CA TRP A 168 -8.56 5.88 -19.11
C TRP A 168 -7.15 5.30 -19.03
N LEU A 169 -7.03 3.98 -18.89
CA LEU A 169 -5.74 3.29 -18.88
C LEU A 169 -4.98 3.50 -20.20
N GLU A 170 -5.66 3.34 -21.34
CA GLU A 170 -5.06 3.62 -22.65
C GLU A 170 -4.52 5.06 -22.73
N ARG A 171 -5.29 6.03 -22.25
CA ARG A 171 -4.88 7.45 -22.21
C ARG A 171 -3.71 7.70 -21.28
N CYS A 172 -3.67 7.00 -20.10
CA CYS A 172 -2.53 7.05 -19.20
C CYS A 172 -1.24 6.56 -19.86
N PHE A 173 -1.28 5.39 -20.51
CA PHE A 173 -0.10 4.85 -21.19
C PHE A 173 0.33 5.70 -22.36
N ASN A 174 -0.59 6.18 -23.19
CA ASN A 174 -0.27 7.12 -24.26
C ASN A 174 0.41 8.40 -23.74
N ARG A 175 -0.07 8.95 -22.62
CA ARG A 175 0.57 10.13 -22.00
C ARG A 175 1.91 9.80 -21.37
N PHE A 176 2.03 8.65 -20.75
CA PHE A 176 3.29 8.19 -20.14
C PHE A 176 4.40 8.05 -21.20
N GLU A 177 4.09 7.51 -22.39
CA GLU A 177 5.03 7.38 -23.50
C GLU A 177 5.42 8.74 -24.12
N GLN A 178 4.51 9.72 -24.12
CA GLN A 178 4.74 11.08 -24.62
C GLN A 178 5.56 11.94 -23.67
N THR A 179 5.72 11.54 -22.41
CA THR A 179 6.38 12.32 -21.37
C THR A 179 7.64 11.61 -20.85
N GLN A 180 8.57 12.39 -20.31
CA GLN A 180 9.81 11.86 -19.74
C GLN A 180 9.90 12.13 -18.24
N PRO A 181 10.61 11.28 -17.48
CA PRO A 181 10.95 11.57 -16.09
C PRO A 181 11.69 12.91 -15.95
N LYS A 182 11.38 13.67 -14.89
CA LYS A 182 11.91 15.03 -14.72
C LYS A 182 13.25 15.09 -13.95
N TYR A 183 13.56 14.08 -13.13
CA TYR A 183 14.61 14.21 -12.11
C TYR A 183 15.79 13.24 -12.28
N GLY A 184 15.96 12.68 -13.45
CA GLY A 184 17.15 11.89 -13.80
C GLY A 184 17.12 10.43 -13.36
N HIS A 185 15.98 9.94 -12.87
CA HIS A 185 15.71 8.52 -12.61
C HIS A 185 14.50 8.04 -13.42
N SER A 186 14.42 6.74 -13.65
CA SER A 186 13.31 6.12 -14.36
C SER A 186 12.05 6.02 -13.49
N GLN A 187 10.89 6.02 -14.14
CA GLN A 187 9.61 5.80 -13.49
C GLN A 187 8.85 4.70 -14.22
N SER A 188 8.17 3.83 -13.48
CA SER A 188 7.33 2.75 -14.03
C SER A 188 5.86 3.04 -13.77
N LEU A 189 5.02 2.81 -14.79
CA LEU A 189 3.56 2.96 -14.67
C LEU A 189 2.92 1.59 -14.47
N PHE A 190 2.19 1.42 -13.35
CA PHE A 190 1.43 0.19 -13.06
C PHE A 190 -0.04 0.39 -13.38
N PRO A 191 -0.65 -0.45 -14.25
CA PRO A 191 -2.08 -0.52 -14.42
C PRO A 191 -2.75 -1.15 -13.20
N ILE A 192 -4.04 -0.81 -13.00
CA ILE A 192 -4.86 -1.31 -11.90
C ILE A 192 -5.96 -2.21 -12.43
N VAL A 193 -5.99 -3.46 -11.96
CA VAL A 193 -7.09 -4.40 -12.23
C VAL A 193 -8.26 -4.04 -11.33
N GLN A 194 -9.38 -3.62 -11.92
CA GLN A 194 -10.65 -3.35 -11.26
C GLN A 194 -11.68 -4.46 -11.57
N GLY A 195 -12.94 -4.35 -11.15
CA GLY A 195 -14.02 -5.31 -11.45
C GLY A 195 -14.86 -5.71 -10.25
N CYS A 196 -14.77 -4.97 -9.12
CA CYS A 196 -15.50 -5.26 -7.88
C CYS A 196 -15.34 -6.73 -7.43
N ALA A 197 -16.41 -7.35 -6.97
CA ALA A 197 -16.46 -8.76 -6.56
C ALA A 197 -16.98 -9.71 -7.67
N TYR A 198 -16.76 -9.36 -8.95
CA TYR A 198 -17.24 -10.15 -10.10
C TYR A 198 -16.07 -10.84 -10.81
N PRO A 199 -15.95 -12.19 -10.70
CA PRO A 199 -14.84 -12.94 -11.26
C PRO A 199 -14.58 -12.69 -12.74
N GLU A 200 -15.64 -12.64 -13.55
CA GLU A 200 -15.56 -12.42 -15.00
C GLU A 200 -15.04 -11.01 -15.35
N LEU A 201 -15.43 -9.98 -14.58
CA LEU A 201 -14.90 -8.64 -14.76
C LEU A 201 -13.44 -8.55 -14.34
N ARG A 202 -13.05 -9.21 -13.24
CA ARG A 202 -11.66 -9.31 -12.78
C ARG A 202 -10.76 -10.00 -13.77
N ALA A 203 -11.20 -11.16 -14.33
CA ALA A 203 -10.46 -11.88 -15.34
C ALA A 203 -10.27 -11.03 -16.61
N ARG A 204 -11.35 -10.44 -17.12
CA ARG A 204 -11.30 -9.52 -18.25
C ARG A 204 -10.35 -8.35 -18.02
N ALA A 205 -10.41 -7.71 -16.85
CA ALA A 205 -9.52 -6.61 -16.51
C ALA A 205 -8.06 -7.06 -16.47
N ALA A 206 -7.78 -8.23 -15.87
CA ALA A 206 -6.44 -8.81 -15.80
C ALA A 206 -5.88 -9.18 -17.18
N GLU A 207 -6.70 -9.63 -18.11
CA GLU A 207 -6.33 -9.84 -19.51
C GLU A 207 -6.04 -8.50 -20.21
N ASN A 208 -6.90 -7.50 -20.03
CA ASN A 208 -6.78 -6.19 -20.68
C ASN A 208 -5.47 -5.48 -20.29
N VAL A 209 -5.09 -5.47 -19.02
CA VAL A 209 -3.90 -4.74 -18.57
C VAL A 209 -2.58 -5.30 -19.14
N GLN A 210 -2.54 -6.56 -19.58
CA GLN A 210 -1.32 -7.18 -20.09
C GLN A 210 -0.88 -6.63 -21.45
N GLN A 211 -1.78 -6.05 -22.24
CA GLN A 211 -1.45 -5.46 -23.54
C GLN A 211 -0.43 -4.32 -23.46
N TYR A 212 -0.29 -3.68 -22.28
CA TYR A 212 0.62 -2.56 -22.06
C TYR A 212 2.04 -2.99 -21.67
N ASN A 213 2.29 -4.30 -21.47
CA ASN A 213 3.60 -4.83 -21.06
C ASN A 213 4.24 -4.02 -19.90
N ALA A 214 3.45 -3.71 -18.90
CA ALA A 214 3.88 -2.91 -17.76
C ALA A 214 4.97 -3.61 -16.93
N ASP A 215 5.72 -2.85 -16.14
CA ASP A 215 6.75 -3.38 -15.25
C ASP A 215 6.18 -4.09 -14.01
N GLY A 216 4.91 -3.90 -13.71
CA GLY A 216 4.17 -4.54 -12.63
C GLY A 216 2.67 -4.22 -12.73
N TYR A 217 1.86 -4.90 -11.94
CA TYR A 217 0.40 -4.83 -12.00
C TYR A 217 -0.19 -4.68 -10.59
N ALA A 218 -1.22 -3.85 -10.47
CA ALA A 218 -1.93 -3.68 -9.20
C ALA A 218 -3.33 -4.31 -9.24
N ILE A 219 -3.78 -4.76 -8.08
CA ILE A 219 -5.12 -5.29 -7.81
C ILE A 219 -5.81 -4.26 -6.92
N GLY A 220 -6.71 -3.47 -7.51
CA GLY A 220 -7.47 -2.44 -6.82
C GLY A 220 -8.92 -2.85 -6.54
N GLY A 221 -9.66 -1.99 -5.83
CA GLY A 221 -11.10 -2.15 -5.58
C GLY A 221 -11.45 -3.41 -4.79
N LEU A 222 -10.58 -3.85 -3.89
CA LEU A 222 -10.81 -4.87 -2.88
C LEU A 222 -10.62 -4.27 -1.48
N ALA A 223 -11.12 -4.94 -0.43
CA ALA A 223 -11.22 -4.45 0.94
C ALA A 223 -12.03 -3.13 1.05
N VAL A 224 -13.06 -2.99 0.23
CA VAL A 224 -13.96 -1.83 0.16
C VAL A 224 -15.41 -2.18 0.54
N GLY A 225 -15.60 -3.24 1.33
CA GLY A 225 -16.87 -3.66 1.91
C GLY A 225 -17.29 -5.11 1.66
N GLU A 226 -16.60 -5.82 0.77
CA GLU A 226 -16.84 -7.25 0.53
C GLU A 226 -16.34 -8.14 1.69
N PRO A 227 -16.91 -9.34 1.87
CA PRO A 227 -16.37 -10.35 2.79
C PRO A 227 -14.93 -10.75 2.44
N THR A 228 -14.14 -11.09 3.45
CA THR A 228 -12.72 -11.45 3.28
C THR A 228 -12.50 -12.63 2.32
N GLU A 229 -13.37 -13.63 2.36
CA GLU A 229 -13.31 -14.81 1.48
C GLU A 229 -13.55 -14.44 0.02
N VAL A 230 -14.42 -13.46 -0.23
CA VAL A 230 -14.67 -12.94 -1.57
C VAL A 230 -13.44 -12.20 -2.08
N MET A 231 -12.81 -11.37 -1.23
CA MET A 231 -11.54 -10.71 -1.57
C MET A 231 -10.47 -11.75 -1.98
N TYR A 232 -10.30 -12.81 -1.19
CA TYR A 232 -9.33 -13.87 -1.49
C TYR A 232 -9.62 -14.57 -2.81
N ALA A 233 -10.89 -14.91 -3.09
CA ALA A 233 -11.29 -15.51 -4.36
C ALA A 233 -10.98 -14.59 -5.55
N MET A 234 -11.21 -13.27 -5.42
CA MET A 234 -10.89 -12.31 -6.48
C MET A 234 -9.38 -12.17 -6.72
N ILE A 235 -8.55 -12.24 -5.67
CA ILE A 235 -7.09 -12.27 -5.81
C ILE A 235 -6.66 -13.51 -6.61
N GLU A 236 -7.25 -14.67 -6.32
CA GLU A 236 -6.94 -15.92 -7.05
C GLU A 236 -7.31 -15.84 -8.52
N VAL A 237 -8.49 -15.29 -8.85
CA VAL A 237 -8.93 -15.04 -10.24
C VAL A 237 -7.92 -14.15 -10.98
N VAL A 238 -7.55 -13.03 -10.40
CA VAL A 238 -6.60 -12.08 -11.03
C VAL A 238 -5.22 -12.70 -11.18
N ASN A 239 -4.70 -13.34 -10.14
CA ASN A 239 -3.36 -13.92 -10.14
C ASN A 239 -3.23 -15.17 -11.01
N ALA A 240 -4.34 -15.80 -11.42
CA ALA A 240 -4.33 -16.87 -12.42
C ALA A 240 -4.06 -16.35 -13.85
N VAL A 241 -4.32 -15.05 -14.06
CA VAL A 241 -4.22 -14.40 -15.39
C VAL A 241 -2.95 -13.55 -15.50
N LEU A 242 -2.57 -12.80 -14.45
CA LEU A 242 -1.41 -11.89 -14.49
C LEU A 242 -0.08 -12.63 -14.69
N PRO A 243 0.89 -12.03 -15.43
CA PRO A 243 2.21 -12.59 -15.67
C PRO A 243 2.94 -12.98 -14.38
N THR A 244 3.67 -14.09 -14.43
CA THR A 244 4.43 -14.59 -13.27
C THR A 244 5.79 -13.90 -13.09
N ASP A 245 6.31 -13.29 -14.14
CA ASP A 245 7.59 -12.58 -14.19
C ASP A 245 7.46 -11.08 -13.87
N LYS A 246 6.31 -10.65 -13.36
CA LYS A 246 6.03 -9.27 -12.95
C LYS A 246 5.55 -9.21 -11.49
N PRO A 247 5.85 -8.13 -10.75
CA PRO A 247 5.35 -7.95 -9.40
C PRO A 247 3.85 -7.63 -9.39
N ARG A 248 3.15 -8.10 -8.36
CA ARG A 248 1.72 -7.95 -8.15
C ARG A 248 1.47 -7.19 -6.85
N TYR A 249 0.80 -6.08 -6.94
CA TYR A 249 0.53 -5.17 -5.84
C TYR A 249 -0.95 -5.21 -5.46
N LEU A 250 -1.29 -5.64 -4.23
CA LEU A 250 -2.64 -5.58 -3.68
C LEU A 250 -2.82 -4.28 -2.91
N MET A 251 -3.66 -3.40 -3.42
CA MET A 251 -3.81 -2.03 -2.92
C MET A 251 -4.68 -1.96 -1.65
N GLY A 252 -4.23 -1.22 -0.64
CA GLY A 252 -4.99 -0.88 0.56
C GLY A 252 -5.25 -2.02 1.55
N VAL A 253 -4.60 -3.17 1.37
CA VAL A 253 -4.78 -4.36 2.21
C VAL A 253 -3.54 -4.61 3.04
N GLY A 254 -3.63 -4.87 4.31
CA GLY A 254 -4.76 -4.93 5.22
C GLY A 254 -4.31 -5.36 6.62
N THR A 255 -5.05 -6.25 7.26
CA THR A 255 -4.62 -6.85 8.53
C THR A 255 -3.40 -7.75 8.32
N PRO A 256 -2.60 -8.04 9.39
CA PRO A 256 -1.50 -9.00 9.27
C PRO A 256 -1.89 -10.35 8.67
N ILE A 257 -3.07 -10.86 9.01
CA ILE A 257 -3.61 -12.11 8.44
C ILE A 257 -3.89 -11.94 6.94
N ASN A 258 -4.54 -10.84 6.52
CA ASN A 258 -4.81 -10.60 5.09
C ASN A 258 -3.54 -10.52 4.26
N ILE A 259 -2.45 -9.98 4.82
CA ILE A 259 -1.14 -9.93 4.16
C ILE A 259 -0.60 -11.34 3.95
N LEU A 260 -0.58 -12.19 4.98
CA LEU A 260 -0.12 -13.58 4.85
C LEU A 260 -0.98 -14.38 3.85
N GLU A 261 -2.29 -14.19 3.87
CA GLU A 261 -3.21 -14.83 2.93
C GLU A 261 -3.04 -14.30 1.49
N GLY A 262 -2.72 -13.00 1.32
CA GLY A 262 -2.38 -12.42 0.03
C GLY A 262 -1.07 -12.98 -0.53
N ILE A 263 -0.04 -13.09 0.32
CA ILE A 263 1.25 -13.71 -0.04
C ILE A 263 1.05 -15.15 -0.51
N ASP A 264 0.26 -15.92 0.23
CA ASP A 264 -0.07 -17.31 -0.10
C ASP A 264 -0.70 -17.47 -1.50
N ARG A 265 -1.41 -16.43 -1.95
CA ARG A 265 -2.06 -16.32 -3.26
C ARG A 265 -1.20 -15.65 -4.33
N GLY A 266 0.06 -15.36 -4.04
CA GLY A 266 1.04 -14.85 -5.01
C GLY A 266 1.05 -13.33 -5.16
N VAL A 267 0.67 -12.58 -4.13
CA VAL A 267 0.84 -11.12 -4.07
C VAL A 267 2.24 -10.79 -3.54
N ASP A 268 2.87 -9.75 -4.11
CA ASP A 268 4.24 -9.33 -3.79
C ASP A 268 4.32 -8.05 -2.98
N MET A 269 3.38 -7.13 -3.17
CA MET A 269 3.43 -5.79 -2.61
C MET A 269 2.11 -5.44 -1.94
N PHE A 270 2.18 -4.75 -0.80
CA PHE A 270 1.03 -4.37 0.02
C PHE A 270 1.22 -2.96 0.56
N ASP A 271 0.13 -2.25 0.77
CA ASP A 271 0.05 -1.05 1.58
C ASP A 271 -1.19 -1.05 2.45
N CYS A 272 -1.15 -0.35 3.55
CA CYS A 272 -2.34 -0.05 4.34
C CYS A 272 -2.05 1.06 5.35
N VAL A 273 -3.04 1.86 5.66
CA VAL A 273 -2.96 2.88 6.73
C VAL A 273 -3.10 2.30 8.14
N MET A 274 -3.48 1.02 8.27
CA MET A 274 -3.78 0.39 9.56
C MET A 274 -2.64 0.46 10.57
N PRO A 275 -1.37 0.22 10.24
CA PRO A 275 -0.30 0.25 11.24
C PRO A 275 -0.29 1.56 12.03
N THR A 276 -0.22 2.69 11.34
CA THR A 276 -0.18 4.01 12.00
C THR A 276 -1.55 4.45 12.52
N ARG A 277 -2.65 4.10 11.83
CA ARG A 277 -4.01 4.42 12.30
C ARG A 277 -4.30 3.71 13.62
N ASN A 278 -4.06 2.41 13.68
CA ASN A 278 -4.30 1.60 14.87
C ASN A 278 -3.34 1.98 15.99
N GLY A 279 -2.05 2.22 15.70
CA GLY A 279 -1.08 2.72 16.67
C GLY A 279 -1.54 4.00 17.35
N ARG A 280 -1.99 4.99 16.59
CA ARG A 280 -2.55 6.25 17.13
C ARG A 280 -3.85 6.03 17.93
N ASN A 281 -4.52 4.90 17.73
CA ASN A 281 -5.69 4.49 18.50
C ASN A 281 -5.35 3.48 19.61
N ALA A 282 -4.06 3.38 19.98
CA ALA A 282 -3.57 2.52 21.05
C ALA A 282 -3.76 1.01 20.80
N GLN A 283 -3.87 0.60 19.55
CA GLN A 283 -3.88 -0.81 19.16
C GLN A 283 -2.55 -1.17 18.49
N ILE A 284 -1.86 -2.18 19.02
CA ILE A 284 -0.63 -2.68 18.44
C ILE A 284 -0.78 -4.16 18.02
N PHE A 285 -0.01 -4.53 17.00
CA PHE A 285 0.10 -5.89 16.50
C PHE A 285 1.42 -6.48 16.99
N THR A 286 1.38 -7.69 17.54
CA THR A 286 2.56 -8.38 18.05
C THR A 286 2.68 -9.76 17.41
N SER A 287 3.83 -10.40 17.57
CA SER A 287 4.09 -11.77 17.12
C SER A 287 3.15 -12.82 17.74
N GLU A 288 2.47 -12.49 18.85
CA GLU A 288 1.56 -13.37 19.57
C GLU A 288 0.09 -12.98 19.46
N GLY A 289 -0.23 -11.82 18.85
CA GLY A 289 -1.60 -11.35 18.69
C GLY A 289 -1.74 -9.82 18.77
N THR A 290 -2.97 -9.37 18.96
CA THR A 290 -3.30 -7.93 19.00
C THR A 290 -3.48 -7.45 20.43
N ILE A 291 -2.85 -6.34 20.79
CA ILE A 291 -2.94 -5.67 22.09
C ILE A 291 -3.71 -4.34 21.95
N ASN A 292 -4.68 -4.10 22.84
CA ASN A 292 -5.25 -2.78 23.04
C ASN A 292 -4.63 -2.17 24.31
N LEU A 293 -3.74 -1.22 24.13
CA LEU A 293 -3.01 -0.55 25.22
C LEU A 293 -3.90 0.31 26.13
N ARG A 294 -5.20 0.51 25.81
CA ARG A 294 -6.14 1.15 26.73
C ARG A 294 -6.61 0.23 27.86
N ASN A 295 -6.43 -1.08 27.72
CA ASN A 295 -6.90 -2.04 28.70
C ASN A 295 -6.11 -1.91 30.02
N LYS A 296 -6.81 -1.79 31.13
CA LYS A 296 -6.23 -1.60 32.49
C LYS A 296 -5.27 -2.71 32.90
N LYS A 297 -5.39 -3.92 32.35
CA LYS A 297 -4.48 -5.04 32.65
C LYS A 297 -3.02 -4.74 32.35
N TRP A 298 -2.72 -3.77 31.48
CA TRP A 298 -1.37 -3.37 31.12
C TRP A 298 -0.73 -2.37 32.09
N GLU A 299 -1.50 -1.84 33.05
CA GLU A 299 -1.03 -0.83 34.01
C GLU A 299 0.20 -1.28 34.82
N ASN A 300 0.31 -2.57 35.11
CA ASN A 300 1.41 -3.16 35.86
C ASN A 300 2.24 -4.19 35.05
N ASP A 301 2.12 -4.18 33.72
CA ASP A 301 2.89 -5.07 32.85
C ASP A 301 4.17 -4.34 32.39
N PHE A 302 5.28 -4.67 33.03
CA PHE A 302 6.61 -4.09 32.72
C PHE A 302 7.38 -4.88 31.67
N SER A 303 6.75 -5.81 30.97
CA SER A 303 7.35 -6.51 29.83
C SER A 303 7.38 -5.61 28.57
N PRO A 304 8.23 -5.94 27.58
CA PRO A 304 8.27 -5.28 26.28
C PRO A 304 6.92 -5.25 25.56
N LEU A 305 6.75 -4.36 24.57
CA LEU A 305 5.54 -4.34 23.75
C LEU A 305 5.34 -5.66 22.99
N ASP A 306 6.42 -6.21 22.46
CA ASP A 306 6.51 -7.55 21.88
C ASP A 306 7.87 -8.16 22.24
N GLU A 307 7.89 -9.36 22.80
CA GLU A 307 9.14 -10.07 23.16
C GLU A 307 10.03 -10.35 21.93
N ASN A 308 9.41 -10.51 20.76
CA ASN A 308 10.09 -10.69 19.49
C ASN A 308 10.20 -9.39 18.67
N GLY A 309 9.91 -8.24 19.28
CA GLY A 309 9.91 -6.95 18.64
C GLY A 309 11.29 -6.55 18.12
N VAL A 310 11.31 -5.99 16.90
CA VAL A 310 12.56 -5.66 16.19
C VAL A 310 12.94 -4.19 16.29
N SER A 311 12.00 -3.31 16.63
CA SER A 311 12.21 -1.88 16.77
C SER A 311 12.90 -1.52 18.10
N PHE A 312 13.61 -0.39 18.13
CA PHE A 312 14.16 0.13 19.36
C PHE A 312 13.07 0.44 20.41
N VAL A 313 11.85 0.79 19.97
CA VAL A 313 10.74 1.07 20.89
C VAL A 313 10.31 -0.17 21.68
N ASP A 314 10.45 -1.36 21.10
CA ASP A 314 10.13 -2.62 21.77
C ASP A 314 11.13 -2.95 22.90
N ARG A 315 12.39 -2.54 22.70
CA ARG A 315 13.45 -2.77 23.69
C ARG A 315 13.48 -1.74 24.82
N LEU A 316 13.01 -0.51 24.54
CA LEU A 316 13.11 0.61 25.50
C LEU A 316 11.85 0.81 26.34
N TYR A 317 10.67 0.48 25.80
CA TYR A 317 9.41 0.83 26.43
C TYR A 317 8.62 -0.41 26.86
N THR A 318 8.02 -0.33 28.05
CA THR A 318 7.15 -1.40 28.59
C THR A 318 5.69 -1.10 28.26
N LYS A 319 4.85 -2.16 28.27
CA LYS A 319 3.39 -2.05 28.11
C LYS A 319 2.80 -1.10 29.15
N ALA A 320 3.26 -1.16 30.42
CA ALA A 320 2.82 -0.27 31.51
C ALA A 320 3.09 1.19 31.18
N TYR A 321 4.30 1.53 30.71
CA TYR A 321 4.65 2.90 30.39
C TYR A 321 3.83 3.43 29.20
N VAL A 322 3.69 2.65 28.14
CA VAL A 322 2.91 3.07 26.96
C VAL A 322 1.41 3.15 27.30
N HIS A 323 0.87 2.25 28.14
CA HIS A 323 -0.48 2.38 28.70
C HIS A 323 -0.67 3.71 29.46
N HIS A 324 0.29 4.08 30.32
CA HIS A 324 0.29 5.37 31.00
C HIS A 324 0.23 6.54 30.00
N LEU A 325 1.10 6.56 29.00
CA LEU A 325 1.13 7.60 27.97
C LEU A 325 -0.19 7.69 27.18
N VAL A 326 -0.81 6.55 26.87
CA VAL A 326 -2.14 6.49 26.22
C VAL A 326 -3.20 7.11 27.11
N THR A 327 -3.17 6.82 28.40
CA THR A 327 -4.13 7.37 29.39
C THR A 327 -3.99 8.87 29.55
N CYS A 328 -2.74 9.38 29.57
CA CYS A 328 -2.43 10.81 29.63
C CYS A 328 -2.59 11.53 28.27
N LYS A 329 -2.90 10.80 27.19
CA LYS A 329 -3.02 11.33 25.81
C LYS A 329 -1.74 11.99 25.30
N GLU A 330 -0.58 11.49 25.72
CA GLU A 330 0.70 11.98 25.24
C GLU A 330 0.94 11.59 23.77
N MET A 331 1.48 12.51 22.98
CA MET A 331 1.81 12.25 21.55
C MET A 331 2.82 11.13 21.40
N LEU A 332 3.73 10.97 22.36
CA LEU A 332 4.74 9.91 22.35
C LEU A 332 4.11 8.51 22.31
N ALA A 333 2.94 8.30 22.93
CA ALA A 333 2.22 7.02 22.82
C ALA A 333 1.90 6.66 21.36
N ALA A 334 1.39 7.64 20.61
CA ALA A 334 1.04 7.45 19.21
C ALA A 334 2.30 7.22 18.33
N GLN A 335 3.41 7.87 18.64
CA GLN A 335 4.70 7.67 17.94
C GLN A 335 5.25 6.27 18.19
N ILE A 336 5.35 5.85 19.45
CA ILE A 336 5.82 4.51 19.84
C ILE A 336 4.98 3.44 19.17
N ALA A 337 3.65 3.49 19.33
CA ALA A 337 2.75 2.48 18.80
C ALA A 337 2.71 2.45 17.26
N SER A 338 2.87 3.61 16.60
CA SER A 338 2.94 3.66 15.14
C SER A 338 4.25 3.08 14.59
N LEU A 339 5.38 3.39 15.21
CA LEU A 339 6.68 2.85 14.80
C LEU A 339 6.74 1.33 15.07
N HIS A 340 6.29 0.90 16.26
CA HIS A 340 6.15 -0.53 16.57
C HIS A 340 5.35 -1.26 15.49
N ASN A 341 4.15 -0.78 15.15
CA ASN A 341 3.29 -1.44 14.16
C ASN A 341 3.92 -1.48 12.76
N ILE A 342 4.58 -0.41 12.33
CA ILE A 342 5.29 -0.41 11.03
C ILE A 342 6.43 -1.43 11.05
N ALA A 343 7.25 -1.42 12.10
CA ALA A 343 8.35 -2.38 12.24
C ALA A 343 7.83 -3.83 12.27
N PHE A 344 6.71 -4.06 12.96
CA PHE A 344 6.04 -5.37 12.99
C PHE A 344 5.58 -5.82 11.58
N TYR A 345 4.94 -4.94 10.80
CA TYR A 345 4.49 -5.29 9.45
C TYR A 345 5.67 -5.60 8.51
N LEU A 346 6.74 -4.83 8.61
CA LEU A 346 7.95 -5.05 7.82
C LEU A 346 8.68 -6.34 8.24
N TRP A 347 8.74 -6.62 9.56
CA TRP A 347 9.23 -7.90 10.08
C TRP A 347 8.38 -9.07 9.55
N LEU A 348 7.05 -8.96 9.58
CA LEU A 348 6.14 -10.03 9.16
C LEU A 348 6.36 -10.44 7.70
N VAL A 349 6.48 -9.46 6.79
CA VAL A 349 6.75 -9.77 5.36
C VAL A 349 8.19 -10.24 5.15
N GLY A 350 9.14 -9.77 5.97
CA GLY A 350 10.52 -10.24 5.96
C GLY A 350 10.63 -11.72 6.39
N GLU A 351 9.92 -12.12 7.45
CA GLU A 351 9.83 -13.51 7.89
C GLU A 351 9.09 -14.37 6.84
N ALA A 352 8.00 -13.85 6.26
CA ALA A 352 7.31 -14.54 5.16
C ALA A 352 8.29 -14.85 4.02
N ARG A 353 9.08 -13.85 3.58
CA ARG A 353 10.12 -14.05 2.56
C ARG A 353 11.15 -15.11 2.99
N ARG A 354 11.64 -15.05 4.22
CA ARG A 354 12.63 -16.01 4.73
C ARG A 354 12.10 -17.44 4.67
N HIS A 355 10.85 -17.66 5.09
CA HIS A 355 10.22 -18.98 5.07
C HIS A 355 9.87 -19.46 3.65
N ILE A 356 9.51 -18.57 2.73
CA ILE A 356 9.34 -18.90 1.30
C ILE A 356 10.68 -19.41 0.73
N LEU A 357 11.78 -18.70 0.97
CA LEU A 357 13.11 -19.09 0.48
C LEU A 357 13.64 -20.37 1.14
N ALA A 358 13.26 -20.64 2.38
CA ALA A 358 13.63 -21.85 3.12
C ALA A 358 12.77 -23.07 2.73
N GLY A 359 11.61 -22.88 2.06
CA GLY A 359 10.69 -23.96 1.66
C GLY A 359 9.80 -24.49 2.79
N ASP A 360 9.65 -23.74 3.89
CA ASP A 360 8.79 -24.10 5.04
C ASP A 360 7.64 -23.08 5.27
N TRP A 361 7.30 -22.33 4.24
CA TRP A 361 6.27 -21.28 4.25
C TRP A 361 4.93 -21.73 4.82
N SER A 362 4.37 -22.84 4.29
CA SER A 362 3.01 -23.28 4.64
C SER A 362 2.87 -23.65 6.13
N ALA A 363 3.89 -24.27 6.71
CA ALA A 363 3.92 -24.61 8.14
C ALA A 363 4.00 -23.36 9.00
N TRP A 364 4.93 -22.46 8.71
CA TRP A 364 5.10 -21.20 9.42
C TRP A 364 3.87 -20.29 9.30
N LYS A 365 3.30 -20.14 8.10
CA LYS A 365 2.08 -19.35 7.88
C LYS A 365 0.94 -19.83 8.76
N THR A 366 0.72 -21.16 8.81
CA THR A 366 -0.37 -21.76 9.60
C THR A 366 -0.24 -21.41 11.08
N GLU A 367 0.96 -21.54 11.65
CA GLU A 367 1.23 -21.18 13.05
C GLU A 367 1.04 -19.67 13.27
N MET A 368 1.58 -18.84 12.37
CA MET A 368 1.53 -17.38 12.51
C MET A 368 0.10 -16.85 12.42
N VAL A 369 -0.73 -17.34 11.50
CA VAL A 369 -2.14 -16.95 11.38
C VAL A 369 -2.91 -17.28 12.67
N GLN A 370 -2.65 -18.43 13.31
CA GLN A 370 -3.27 -18.77 14.60
C GLN A 370 -2.86 -17.79 15.71
N LYS A 371 -1.59 -17.40 15.77
CA LYS A 371 -1.10 -16.40 16.74
C LYS A 371 -1.75 -15.03 16.50
N LEU A 372 -1.71 -14.55 15.26
CA LEU A 372 -2.25 -13.24 14.87
C LEU A 372 -3.76 -13.09 15.09
N GLY A 373 -4.49 -14.20 15.13
CA GLY A 373 -5.93 -14.22 15.43
C GLY A 373 -6.26 -13.95 16.91
N ARG A 374 -5.28 -13.98 17.81
CA ARG A 374 -5.49 -13.81 19.26
C ARG A 374 -5.68 -12.32 19.61
N ARG A 375 -6.52 -12.07 20.60
CA ARG A 375 -6.61 -10.78 21.30
C ARG A 375 -6.03 -10.95 22.70
N LEU A 376 -4.89 -10.35 22.92
CA LEU A 376 -4.15 -10.41 24.16
C LEU A 376 -4.66 -9.42 25.18
#